data_b680f3f6526aab68b87b7cf0d6f1f19e
#
_entry.id   b680f3f6526aab68b87b7cf0d6f1f19e
#
_cell.length_a   1.000
_cell.length_b   1.000
_cell.length_c   1.000
_cell.angle_alpha   90.00
_cell.angle_beta   90.00
_cell.angle_gamma   90.00
#
_symmetry.space_group_name_H-M   'P 1'
#
loop_
_entity.id
_entity.type
_entity.pdbx_description
1 polymer ?
#
loop_
_entity_poly.entity_id
_entity_poly.type
_entity_poly.pdbx_seq_one_letter_code
_entity_poly.pdbx_strand_id
1 'polypeptide(L)'
;MPELRSSHASKSVEICPALHLATDGHWLLSWTAEAHPSKAVSEIDFIFDNLFIPKGGSLYLYNDDHSDLLGAYTSDQNQEGGVLGTWLVKGDSIWIEYYEPLSVQGQGTLHIAKATHGYRNADTFNQAKGLNDSGNCNLDVDCSIGEDWEELKEHNKRSAGILLSGGSGFCSGALINNTQNDGTPYFLTANHCYSNPASWAFRFGWISPNTVCATTEPSTNGPTNMTISGATLKARDAGSDFA
;
A
#
# COMPACT_ATOMS: atom_id res chain seq x y z
N MET A 1 -1.18 -17.65 -19.01
CA MET A 1 -1.36 -16.56 -18.02
C MET A 1 -2.44 -15.63 -18.58
N PRO A 2 -3.59 -15.44 -17.96
CA PRO A 2 -4.53 -14.42 -18.39
C PRO A 2 -4.02 -13.06 -17.89
N GLU A 3 -3.74 -12.17 -18.84
CA GLU A 3 -3.37 -10.78 -18.59
C GLU A 3 -4.43 -10.08 -17.72
N LEU A 4 -4.00 -9.54 -16.59
CA LEU A 4 -4.76 -8.57 -15.82
C LEU A 4 -4.87 -7.29 -16.65
N ARG A 5 -5.98 -7.08 -17.33
CA ARG A 5 -6.28 -5.81 -17.97
C ARG A 5 -6.70 -4.82 -16.87
N SER A 6 -5.79 -3.96 -16.47
CA SER A 6 -6.13 -2.75 -15.73
C SER A 6 -6.83 -1.78 -16.69
N SER A 7 -8.08 -1.41 -16.41
CA SER A 7 -8.69 -0.30 -17.12
C SER A 7 -8.14 0.99 -16.53
N HIS A 8 -7.30 1.68 -17.28
CA HIS A 8 -6.70 2.94 -16.89
C HIS A 8 -7.72 4.05 -17.13
N ALA A 9 -8.29 4.60 -16.07
CA ALA A 9 -8.93 5.90 -16.12
C ALA A 9 -7.98 6.92 -15.50
N SER A 10 -7.17 7.57 -16.32
CA SER A 10 -6.41 8.74 -15.91
C SER A 10 -7.38 9.93 -15.88
N LYS A 11 -7.75 10.39 -14.69
CA LYS A 11 -8.35 11.72 -14.49
C LYS A 11 -7.36 12.55 -13.70
N SER A 12 -6.85 13.60 -14.32
CA SER A 12 -6.16 14.68 -13.62
C SER A 12 -7.21 15.46 -12.83
N VAL A 13 -7.11 15.45 -11.53
CA VAL A 13 -7.85 16.35 -10.66
C VAL A 13 -6.83 17.36 -10.11
N GLU A 14 -6.78 18.55 -10.72
CA GLU A 14 -6.16 19.69 -10.05
C GLU A 14 -7.01 20.03 -8.84
N ILE A 15 -6.38 20.32 -7.69
CA ILE A 15 -7.10 20.91 -6.57
C ILE A 15 -7.58 22.29 -7.03
N CYS A 16 -8.78 22.31 -7.61
CA CYS A 16 -9.44 23.57 -7.93
C CYS A 16 -9.91 24.19 -6.62
N PRO A 17 -9.79 25.52 -6.44
CA PRO A 17 -10.30 26.22 -5.26
C PRO A 17 -11.82 26.15 -5.06
N ALA A 18 -12.53 25.45 -5.93
CA ALA A 18 -13.97 25.20 -5.84
C ALA A 18 -14.35 23.95 -5.03
N LEU A 19 -13.41 23.12 -4.61
CA LEU A 19 -13.64 22.05 -3.64
C LEU A 19 -13.81 22.72 -2.27
N HIS A 20 -14.95 22.53 -1.64
CA HIS A 20 -15.37 23.16 -0.40
C HIS A 20 -14.23 23.27 0.63
N LEU A 21 -13.63 24.45 0.71
CA LEU A 21 -12.78 24.83 1.82
C LEU A 21 -13.68 24.92 3.05
N ALA A 22 -13.58 23.98 3.97
CA ALA A 22 -14.04 24.25 5.32
C ALA A 22 -13.18 25.40 5.88
N THR A 23 -13.78 26.29 6.66
CA THR A 23 -13.16 27.51 7.19
C THR A 23 -11.92 27.28 8.05
N ASP A 24 -11.50 26.04 8.21
CA ASP A 24 -10.39 25.55 9.05
C ASP A 24 -9.21 24.92 8.29
N GLY A 25 -9.19 25.00 6.97
CA GLY A 25 -8.08 24.47 6.15
C GLY A 25 -8.23 23.04 5.68
N HIS A 26 -9.41 22.43 5.85
CA HIS A 26 -9.71 21.10 5.33
C HIS A 26 -10.24 21.13 3.89
N TRP A 27 -9.76 20.19 3.09
CA TRP A 27 -10.23 19.93 1.72
C TRP A 27 -10.74 18.50 1.66
N LEU A 28 -11.90 18.28 1.11
CA LEU A 28 -12.50 16.97 0.98
C LEU A 28 -12.88 16.69 -0.47
N LEU A 29 -12.38 15.60 -1.01
CA LEU A 29 -12.67 15.10 -2.35
C LEU A 29 -13.21 13.68 -2.24
N SER A 30 -14.35 13.39 -2.87
CA SER A 30 -14.82 12.02 -3.05
C SER A 30 -14.42 11.51 -4.44
N TRP A 31 -13.90 10.30 -4.49
CA TRP A 31 -13.65 9.57 -5.72
C TRP A 31 -14.56 8.35 -5.78
N THR A 32 -15.40 8.28 -6.80
CA THR A 32 -16.25 7.12 -7.04
C THR A 32 -15.82 6.44 -8.33
N ALA A 33 -15.52 5.15 -8.25
CA ALA A 33 -15.26 4.36 -9.44
C ALA A 33 -16.58 4.08 -10.15
N GLU A 34 -16.67 4.43 -11.44
CA GLU A 34 -17.80 4.00 -12.26
C GLU A 34 -17.74 2.48 -12.39
N ALA A 35 -18.68 1.81 -11.74
CA ALA A 35 -18.79 0.36 -11.80
C ALA A 35 -19.03 -0.08 -13.25
N HIS A 36 -18.22 -0.99 -13.75
CA HIS A 36 -18.54 -1.70 -14.98
C HIS A 36 -19.84 -2.52 -14.73
N PRO A 37 -20.85 -2.51 -15.63
CA PRO A 37 -22.14 -3.13 -15.38
C PRO A 37 -22.14 -4.60 -14.95
N SER A 38 -21.00 -5.28 -15.09
CA SER A 38 -20.82 -6.70 -14.76
C SER A 38 -19.83 -6.97 -13.63
N LYS A 39 -19.22 -5.95 -13.00
CA LYS A 39 -18.18 -6.13 -11.98
C LYS A 39 -18.27 -5.04 -10.93
N ALA A 40 -18.58 -5.45 -9.70
CA ALA A 40 -18.47 -4.56 -8.55
C ALA A 40 -16.99 -4.19 -8.33
N VAL A 41 -16.71 -2.91 -8.11
CA VAL A 41 -15.42 -2.44 -7.62
C VAL A 41 -15.34 -2.80 -6.14
N SER A 42 -14.23 -3.37 -5.71
CA SER A 42 -14.08 -3.83 -4.33
C SER A 42 -13.05 -3.04 -3.54
N GLU A 43 -12.10 -2.44 -4.23
CA GLU A 43 -11.01 -1.69 -3.61
C GLU A 43 -10.35 -0.78 -4.64
N ILE A 44 -9.78 0.35 -4.17
CA ILE A 44 -9.15 1.36 -5.00
C ILE A 44 -7.80 1.73 -4.39
N ASP A 45 -6.77 1.86 -5.23
CA ASP A 45 -5.51 2.50 -4.90
C ASP A 45 -5.24 3.70 -5.80
N PHE A 46 -4.36 4.58 -5.33
CA PHE A 46 -3.98 5.78 -6.05
C PHE A 46 -2.47 5.87 -6.22
N ILE A 47 -2.06 6.41 -7.35
CA ILE A 47 -0.73 6.95 -7.55
C ILE A 47 -0.87 8.46 -7.73
N PHE A 48 -0.29 9.19 -6.82
CA PHE A 48 -0.13 10.63 -6.91
C PHE A 48 1.20 10.94 -7.61
N ASP A 49 1.22 11.99 -8.40
CA ASP A 49 2.42 12.69 -8.85
C ASP A 49 2.29 14.18 -8.51
N ASN A 50 3.39 14.90 -8.53
CA ASN A 50 3.41 16.29 -8.09
C ASN A 50 2.76 16.51 -6.70
N LEU A 51 2.89 15.51 -5.81
CA LEU A 51 2.43 15.62 -4.43
C LEU A 51 3.45 16.38 -3.60
N PHE A 52 2.98 17.42 -2.92
CA PHE A 52 3.74 18.09 -1.88
C PHE A 52 2.82 18.42 -0.71
N ILE A 53 3.16 17.93 0.46
CA ILE A 53 2.45 18.18 1.72
C ILE A 53 3.32 19.12 2.55
N PRO A 54 2.89 20.36 2.84
CA PRO A 54 3.66 21.29 3.66
C PRO A 54 3.72 20.82 5.11
N LYS A 55 4.67 21.34 5.86
CA LYS A 55 4.85 20.98 7.27
C LYS A 55 3.58 21.27 8.08
N GLY A 56 3.08 20.26 8.76
CA GLY A 56 1.84 20.29 9.53
C GLY A 56 0.60 19.96 8.70
N GLY A 57 0.73 19.81 7.37
CA GLY A 57 -0.33 19.25 6.53
C GLY A 57 -0.47 17.75 6.67
N SER A 58 -1.63 17.22 6.28
CA SER A 58 -1.90 15.78 6.28
C SER A 58 -2.89 15.38 5.18
N LEU A 59 -2.70 14.16 4.67
CA LEU A 59 -3.57 13.53 3.67
C LEU A 59 -4.06 12.19 4.21
N TYR A 60 -5.35 11.95 4.10
CA TYR A 60 -6.00 10.68 4.43
C TYR A 60 -6.82 10.17 3.26
N LEU A 61 -6.95 8.85 3.16
CA LEU A 61 -7.85 8.17 2.23
C LEU A 61 -8.68 7.16 3.01
N TYR A 62 -9.99 7.16 2.83
CA TYR A 62 -10.88 6.27 3.56
C TYR A 62 -12.18 6.00 2.78
N ASN A 63 -12.86 4.93 3.13
CA ASN A 63 -14.17 4.57 2.58
C ASN A 63 -15.33 5.24 3.35
N ASP A 64 -16.55 5.14 2.81
CA ASP A 64 -17.73 5.84 3.35
C ASP A 64 -18.05 5.54 4.81
N ASP A 65 -17.79 4.33 5.27
CA ASP A 65 -18.07 3.88 6.63
C ASP A 65 -16.85 3.98 7.58
N HIS A 66 -15.72 4.51 7.08
CA HIS A 66 -14.45 4.63 7.81
C HIS A 66 -13.90 3.29 8.33
N SER A 67 -14.34 2.16 7.77
CA SER A 67 -13.84 0.84 8.16
C SER A 67 -12.44 0.56 7.64
N ASP A 68 -12.01 1.30 6.61
CA ASP A 68 -10.68 1.21 6.01
C ASP A 68 -10.11 2.62 5.79
N LEU A 69 -8.92 2.89 6.34
CA LEU A 69 -8.30 4.20 6.35
C LEU A 69 -6.79 4.08 6.12
N LEU A 70 -6.27 4.91 5.23
CA LEU A 70 -4.84 5.11 4.99
C LEU A 70 -4.43 6.53 5.39
N GLY A 71 -3.23 6.67 5.92
CA GLY A 71 -2.67 7.93 6.39
C GLY A 71 -2.38 7.88 7.90
N ALA A 72 -2.00 8.99 8.54
CA ALA A 72 -1.76 10.28 7.89
C ALA A 72 -0.52 10.24 7.00
N TYR A 73 -0.64 10.64 5.74
CA TYR A 73 0.52 11.03 4.96
C TYR A 73 0.84 12.49 5.28
N THR A 74 2.10 12.79 5.55
CA THR A 74 2.57 14.11 6.00
C THR A 74 3.75 14.60 5.14
N SER A 75 4.38 15.69 5.53
CA SER A 75 5.61 16.17 4.88
C SER A 75 6.73 15.11 4.83
N ASP A 76 6.70 14.11 5.69
CA ASP A 76 7.72 13.06 5.76
C ASP A 76 7.63 12.09 4.56
N GLN A 77 6.49 12.02 3.90
CA GLN A 77 6.28 11.25 2.67
C GLN A 77 6.60 12.04 1.39
N ASN A 78 6.98 13.31 1.49
CA ASN A 78 7.41 14.06 0.32
C ASN A 78 8.69 13.44 -0.26
N GLN A 79 8.66 13.13 -1.56
CA GLN A 79 9.77 12.55 -2.29
C GLN A 79 10.17 13.44 -3.46
N GLU A 80 11.40 13.27 -3.94
CA GLU A 80 11.84 13.88 -5.19
C GLU A 80 10.90 13.42 -6.33
N GLY A 81 10.37 14.38 -7.09
CA GLY A 81 9.38 14.11 -8.14
C GLY A 81 7.93 14.02 -7.65
N GLY A 82 7.67 14.12 -6.34
CA GLY A 82 6.30 14.19 -5.80
C GLY A 82 5.45 12.95 -6.04
N VAL A 83 6.05 11.78 -6.16
CA VAL A 83 5.32 10.53 -6.40
C VAL A 83 4.96 9.86 -5.07
N LEU A 84 3.70 9.43 -4.93
CA LEU A 84 3.23 8.61 -3.82
C LEU A 84 2.26 7.55 -4.33
N GLY A 85 2.56 6.28 -4.08
CA GLY A 85 1.61 5.18 -4.26
C GLY A 85 0.93 4.85 -2.93
N THR A 86 -0.37 4.55 -2.96
CA THR A 86 -1.11 4.15 -1.76
C THR A 86 -1.33 2.65 -1.73
N TRP A 87 -1.66 2.12 -0.56
CA TRP A 87 -2.27 0.80 -0.45
C TRP A 87 -3.71 0.86 -0.97
N LEU A 88 -4.34 -0.29 -1.11
CA LEU A 88 -5.74 -0.44 -1.49
C LEU A 88 -6.65 0.01 -0.34
N VAL A 89 -7.71 0.76 -0.65
CA VAL A 89 -8.81 1.08 0.27
C VAL A 89 -10.05 0.36 -0.23
N LYS A 90 -10.75 -0.32 0.67
CA LYS A 90 -11.97 -1.09 0.34
C LYS A 90 -13.12 -0.17 -0.03
N GLY A 91 -13.88 -0.56 -1.04
CA GLY A 91 -15.06 0.17 -1.50
C GLY A 91 -14.95 0.63 -2.94
N ASP A 92 -16.06 1.12 -3.46
CA ASP A 92 -16.20 1.73 -4.79
C ASP A 92 -16.19 3.25 -4.72
N SER A 93 -16.23 3.81 -3.51
CA SER A 93 -16.19 5.23 -3.21
C SER A 93 -15.17 5.52 -2.13
N ILE A 94 -14.21 6.39 -2.43
CA ILE A 94 -13.11 6.73 -1.53
C ILE A 94 -13.09 8.23 -1.32
N TRP A 95 -13.00 8.62 -0.07
CA TRP A 95 -12.77 9.98 0.35
C TRP A 95 -11.28 10.25 0.46
N ILE A 96 -10.87 11.39 -0.10
CA ILE A 96 -9.52 11.92 -0.01
C ILE A 96 -9.63 13.22 0.77
N GLU A 97 -9.16 13.19 2.02
CA GLU A 97 -9.18 14.34 2.92
C GLU A 97 -7.78 14.93 3.01
N TYR A 98 -7.65 16.20 2.69
CA TYR A 98 -6.41 16.93 2.75
C TYR A 98 -6.54 18.13 3.68
N TYR A 99 -5.60 18.29 4.58
CA TYR A 99 -5.55 19.39 5.52
C TYR A 99 -4.27 20.20 5.36
N GLU A 100 -4.41 21.53 5.37
CA GLU A 100 -3.29 22.49 5.46
C GLU A 100 -3.52 23.45 6.62
N PRO A 101 -2.53 23.65 7.52
CA PRO A 101 -2.56 24.74 8.47
C PRO A 101 -2.64 26.10 7.75
N LEU A 102 -3.38 27.05 8.32
CA LEU A 102 -3.55 28.41 7.75
C LEU A 102 -2.21 29.10 7.43
N SER A 103 -1.16 28.82 8.21
CA SER A 103 0.17 29.41 8.01
C SER A 103 0.88 28.94 6.73
N VAL A 104 0.46 27.85 6.14
CA VAL A 104 1.03 27.25 4.92
C VAL A 104 -0.02 27.01 3.85
N GLN A 105 -1.19 27.61 3.99
CA GLN A 105 -2.31 27.43 3.09
C GLN A 105 -1.94 27.79 1.64
N GLY A 106 -2.25 26.89 0.72
CA GLY A 106 -1.96 27.03 -0.71
C GLY A 106 -0.53 26.68 -1.11
N GLN A 107 0.29 26.15 -0.19
CA GLN A 107 1.64 25.68 -0.53
C GLN A 107 1.64 24.21 -0.99
N GLY A 108 0.64 23.43 -0.60
CA GLY A 108 0.54 22.04 -0.98
C GLY A 108 0.09 21.85 -2.43
N THR A 109 0.49 20.73 -2.99
CA THR A 109 0.04 20.29 -4.30
C THR A 109 -0.40 18.83 -4.22
N LEU A 110 -1.47 18.50 -4.91
CA LEU A 110 -2.03 17.15 -4.97
C LEU A 110 -2.53 16.89 -6.38
N HIS A 111 -1.94 15.93 -7.06
CA HIS A 111 -2.40 15.48 -8.37
C HIS A 111 -2.52 13.95 -8.40
N ILE A 112 -3.67 13.44 -8.83
CA ILE A 112 -3.92 12.00 -8.97
C ILE A 112 -3.55 11.60 -10.38
N ALA A 113 -2.38 10.97 -10.54
CA ALA A 113 -1.91 10.48 -11.82
C ALA A 113 -2.66 9.22 -12.27
N LYS A 114 -3.03 8.38 -11.31
CA LYS A 114 -3.69 7.10 -11.57
C LYS A 114 -4.57 6.69 -10.40
N ALA A 115 -5.78 6.23 -10.70
CA ALA A 115 -6.59 5.43 -9.80
C ALA A 115 -6.74 4.03 -10.39
N THR A 116 -6.46 3.01 -9.60
CA THR A 116 -6.63 1.61 -10.02
C THR A 116 -7.74 1.00 -9.18
N HIS A 117 -8.72 0.41 -9.82
CA HIS A 117 -9.79 -0.28 -9.11
C HIS A 117 -9.71 -1.78 -9.35
N GLY A 118 -9.75 -2.54 -8.25
CA GLY A 118 -9.83 -3.98 -8.24
C GLY A 118 -11.28 -4.45 -8.38
N TYR A 119 -11.56 -5.31 -9.33
CA TYR A 119 -12.86 -6.01 -9.44
C TYR A 119 -12.86 -7.33 -8.67
N ARG A 120 -11.76 -7.64 -8.02
CA ARG A 120 -11.58 -8.80 -7.14
C ARG A 120 -10.91 -8.24 -5.91
N ASN A 121 -11.49 -8.52 -4.75
CA ASN A 121 -10.91 -8.13 -3.48
C ASN A 121 -9.48 -8.66 -3.39
N ALA A 122 -8.61 -7.96 -2.63
CA ALA A 122 -7.35 -8.56 -2.19
C ALA A 122 -7.61 -9.93 -1.55
N ASP A 123 -8.76 -10.10 -0.92
CA ASP A 123 -9.28 -11.37 -0.41
C ASP A 123 -9.61 -12.39 -1.52
N THR A 124 -9.99 -11.95 -2.73
CA THR A 124 -10.25 -12.81 -3.91
C THR A 124 -9.09 -12.81 -4.91
N PHE A 125 -8.09 -11.93 -4.76
CA PHE A 125 -6.77 -12.06 -5.39
C PHE A 125 -6.15 -13.42 -5.03
N ASN A 126 -6.62 -13.98 -3.95
CA ASN A 126 -6.31 -15.29 -3.43
C ASN A 126 -6.72 -16.48 -4.33
N GLN A 127 -7.50 -16.29 -5.38
CA GLN A 127 -7.85 -17.43 -6.25
C GLN A 127 -6.78 -17.77 -7.29
N ALA A 128 -5.69 -17.00 -7.38
CA ALA A 128 -4.60 -17.27 -8.31
C ALA A 128 -3.23 -17.47 -7.65
N LYS A 129 -2.96 -16.93 -6.46
CA LYS A 129 -1.73 -17.10 -5.62
C LYS A 129 -1.87 -16.33 -4.29
N GLY A 130 -2.90 -16.53 -3.54
CA GLY A 130 -3.14 -15.88 -2.26
C GLY A 130 -2.71 -16.69 -1.05
N LEU A 131 -3.10 -16.24 0.13
CA LEU A 131 -2.86 -16.93 1.41
C LEU A 131 -3.35 -18.39 1.41
N ASN A 132 -4.18 -18.78 0.44
CA ASN A 132 -4.78 -20.10 0.33
C ASN A 132 -4.15 -20.98 -0.73
N ASP A 133 -3.12 -20.53 -1.41
CA ASP A 133 -2.40 -21.28 -2.46
C ASP A 133 -1.17 -22.00 -1.93
N SER A 134 -1.01 -22.07 -0.61
CA SER A 134 0.06 -22.85 0.00
C SER A 134 -0.18 -24.34 -0.20
N GLY A 135 0.87 -25.05 -0.60
CA GLY A 135 0.81 -26.52 -0.65
C GLY A 135 0.75 -27.12 0.75
N ASN A 136 0.47 -28.42 0.82
CA ASN A 136 0.34 -29.19 2.09
C ASN A 136 1.61 -29.19 2.97
N CYS A 137 2.74 -28.69 2.46
CA CYS A 137 4.00 -28.59 3.21
C CYS A 137 4.31 -27.15 3.69
N ASN A 138 3.46 -26.18 3.36
CA ASN A 138 3.63 -24.80 3.83
C ASN A 138 2.97 -24.61 5.19
N LEU A 139 3.56 -23.77 6.01
CA LEU A 139 3.12 -23.45 7.35
C LEU A 139 2.88 -21.96 7.48
N ASP A 140 1.78 -21.56 8.10
CA ASP A 140 1.62 -20.19 8.55
C ASP A 140 2.68 -19.87 9.61
N VAL A 141 3.11 -18.62 9.69
CA VAL A 141 4.21 -18.20 10.57
C VAL A 141 3.96 -18.50 12.05
N ASP A 142 2.71 -18.50 12.48
CA ASP A 142 2.30 -18.80 13.86
C ASP A 142 1.87 -20.27 14.05
N CYS A 143 2.16 -21.13 13.09
CA CYS A 143 1.96 -22.56 13.26
C CYS A 143 2.85 -23.12 14.38
N SER A 144 2.30 -23.99 15.22
CA SER A 144 3.03 -24.62 16.34
C SER A 144 4.10 -25.63 15.93
N ILE A 145 4.20 -25.94 14.64
CA ILE A 145 5.23 -26.82 14.10
C ILE A 145 6.46 -25.96 13.77
N GLY A 146 7.62 -26.26 14.34
CA GLY A 146 8.85 -25.53 14.12
C GLY A 146 9.22 -24.57 15.25
N GLU A 147 9.02 -25.00 16.48
CA GLU A 147 9.30 -24.23 17.70
C GLU A 147 10.78 -23.86 17.92
N ASP A 148 11.68 -24.42 17.14
CA ASP A 148 13.12 -24.20 17.21
C ASP A 148 13.58 -22.79 16.79
N TRP A 149 12.68 -21.96 16.26
CA TRP A 149 12.99 -20.59 15.81
C TRP A 149 12.16 -19.50 16.51
N GLU A 150 11.45 -19.82 17.57
CA GLU A 150 10.57 -18.92 18.30
C GLU A 150 11.22 -17.60 18.72
N GLU A 151 12.50 -17.61 19.13
CA GLU A 151 13.23 -16.39 19.50
C GLU A 151 13.33 -15.38 18.35
N LEU A 152 13.44 -15.83 17.11
CA LEU A 152 13.59 -14.99 15.92
C LEU A 152 12.26 -14.69 15.24
N LYS A 153 11.25 -15.49 15.50
CA LYS A 153 9.96 -15.44 14.83
C LYS A 153 9.31 -14.05 14.94
N GLU A 154 9.27 -13.48 16.13
CA GLU A 154 8.64 -12.18 16.36
C GLU A 154 9.34 -11.04 15.62
N HIS A 155 10.66 -11.10 15.48
CA HIS A 155 11.41 -10.12 14.68
C HIS A 155 11.14 -10.30 13.19
N ASN A 156 11.16 -11.52 12.70
CA ASN A 156 10.95 -11.83 11.28
C ASN A 156 9.53 -11.50 10.83
N LYS A 157 8.52 -11.77 11.66
CA LYS A 157 7.12 -11.40 11.41
C LYS A 157 6.95 -9.90 11.14
N ARG A 158 7.68 -9.07 11.86
CA ARG A 158 7.59 -7.60 11.77
C ARG A 158 8.43 -7.03 10.64
N SER A 159 9.48 -7.72 10.22
CA SER A 159 10.36 -7.25 9.15
C SER A 159 9.85 -7.61 7.75
N ALA A 160 9.16 -8.73 7.60
CA ALA A 160 8.66 -9.19 6.31
C ALA A 160 7.51 -8.30 5.80
N GLY A 161 7.57 -7.94 4.52
CA GLY A 161 6.57 -7.12 3.88
C GLY A 161 6.26 -7.55 2.46
N ILE A 162 5.05 -7.24 2.00
CA ILE A 162 4.63 -7.39 0.60
C ILE A 162 4.66 -6.04 -0.09
N LEU A 163 5.02 -6.03 -1.37
CA LEU A 163 5.08 -4.87 -2.25
C LEU A 163 3.85 -4.81 -3.13
N LEU A 164 3.24 -3.63 -3.20
CA LEU A 164 2.13 -3.30 -4.10
C LEU A 164 2.55 -2.11 -4.98
N SER A 165 2.16 -2.13 -6.25
CA SER A 165 2.25 -0.97 -7.13
C SER A 165 1.11 -0.98 -8.14
N GLY A 166 0.33 0.10 -8.16
CA GLY A 166 -0.79 0.27 -9.09
C GLY A 166 -1.81 -0.86 -9.05
N GLY A 167 -2.25 -1.25 -7.86
CA GLY A 167 -3.27 -2.24 -7.62
C GLY A 167 -2.82 -3.69 -7.69
N SER A 168 -1.53 -3.96 -7.84
CA SER A 168 -1.01 -5.32 -7.95
C SER A 168 0.08 -5.58 -6.92
N GLY A 169 -0.13 -6.55 -6.04
CA GLY A 169 0.94 -7.18 -5.27
C GLY A 169 1.86 -7.94 -6.21
N PHE A 170 3.15 -7.66 -6.17
CA PHE A 170 4.07 -8.23 -7.15
C PHE A 170 5.29 -8.90 -6.53
N CYS A 171 5.73 -8.46 -5.36
CA CYS A 171 6.93 -8.95 -4.72
C CYS A 171 6.81 -8.89 -3.20
N SER A 172 7.79 -9.45 -2.53
CA SER A 172 7.99 -9.38 -1.09
C SER A 172 9.44 -9.05 -0.77
N GLY A 173 9.71 -8.74 0.47
CA GLY A 173 11.04 -8.46 0.97
C GLY A 173 11.02 -8.32 2.48
N ALA A 174 12.08 -7.80 3.04
CA ALA A 174 12.20 -7.62 4.49
C ALA A 174 12.99 -6.36 4.84
N LEU A 175 12.62 -5.74 5.95
CA LEU A 175 13.44 -4.73 6.59
C LEU A 175 14.73 -5.39 7.09
N ILE A 176 15.83 -4.73 6.82
CA ILE A 176 17.16 -5.14 7.27
C ILE A 176 17.80 -4.03 8.10
N ASN A 177 18.66 -4.42 9.01
CA ASN A 177 19.45 -3.49 9.79
C ASN A 177 20.73 -3.10 9.04
N ASN A 178 21.30 -1.96 9.38
CA ASN A 178 22.59 -1.52 8.88
C ASN A 178 23.71 -1.71 9.94
N THR A 179 24.95 -1.53 9.53
CA THR A 179 26.11 -1.67 10.42
C THR A 179 26.20 -0.61 11.51
N GLN A 180 25.49 0.51 11.36
CA GLN A 180 25.43 1.58 12.35
C GLN A 180 24.38 1.31 13.44
N ASN A 181 23.46 0.38 13.17
CA ASN A 181 22.34 0.04 14.06
C ASN A 181 21.52 1.28 14.50
N ASP A 182 21.29 2.19 13.57
CA ASP A 182 20.66 3.49 13.81
C ASP A 182 19.14 3.51 13.56
N GLY A 183 18.57 2.35 13.21
CA GLY A 183 17.15 2.20 12.94
C GLY A 183 16.69 2.74 11.58
N THR A 184 17.62 3.14 10.70
CA THR A 184 17.28 3.55 9.34
C THR A 184 16.59 2.39 8.60
N PRO A 185 15.37 2.59 8.05
CA PRO A 185 14.57 1.52 7.48
C PRO A 185 15.04 1.17 6.06
N TYR A 186 15.95 0.21 5.94
CA TYR A 186 16.31 -0.39 4.67
C TYR A 186 15.43 -1.60 4.40
N PHE A 187 14.86 -1.66 3.20
CA PHE A 187 14.06 -2.79 2.74
C PHE A 187 14.80 -3.52 1.63
N LEU A 188 15.06 -4.79 1.83
CA LEU A 188 15.73 -5.66 0.87
C LEU A 188 14.70 -6.47 0.08
N THR A 189 14.79 -6.40 -1.23
CA THR A 189 13.97 -7.19 -2.16
C THR A 189 14.83 -7.68 -3.33
N ALA A 190 14.22 -8.42 -4.27
CA ALA A 190 14.92 -8.89 -5.46
C ALA A 190 15.03 -7.79 -6.53
N ASN A 191 16.16 -7.78 -7.27
CA ASN A 191 16.36 -6.83 -8.36
C ASN A 191 15.32 -6.99 -9.50
N HIS A 192 14.85 -8.20 -9.77
CA HIS A 192 13.79 -8.42 -10.77
C HIS A 192 12.44 -7.80 -10.37
N CYS A 193 12.25 -7.44 -9.08
CA CYS A 193 11.09 -6.69 -8.60
C CYS A 193 11.23 -5.19 -8.85
N TYR A 194 12.43 -4.71 -9.18
CA TYR A 194 12.69 -3.29 -9.29
C TYR A 194 11.87 -2.64 -10.42
N SER A 195 11.16 -1.59 -10.05
CA SER A 195 10.44 -0.70 -10.96
C SER A 195 10.62 0.75 -10.50
N ASN A 196 9.55 1.45 -10.16
CA ASN A 196 9.60 2.79 -9.57
C ASN A 196 9.27 2.73 -8.07
N PRO A 197 10.27 2.61 -7.16
CA PRO A 197 10.01 2.44 -5.74
C PRO A 197 9.31 3.64 -5.07
N ALA A 198 9.34 4.83 -5.67
CA ALA A 198 8.59 5.98 -5.19
C ALA A 198 7.06 5.74 -5.23
N SER A 199 6.58 4.90 -6.15
CA SER A 199 5.16 4.54 -6.27
C SER A 199 4.78 3.22 -5.57
N TRP A 200 5.70 2.62 -4.82
CA TRP A 200 5.40 1.39 -4.09
C TRP A 200 4.66 1.67 -2.80
N ALA A 201 3.75 0.79 -2.45
CA ALA A 201 3.19 0.67 -1.12
C ALA A 201 3.68 -0.66 -0.50
N PHE A 202 4.06 -0.59 0.76
CA PHE A 202 4.56 -1.72 1.53
C PHE A 202 3.51 -2.08 2.58
N ARG A 203 3.28 -3.35 2.78
CA ARG A 203 2.43 -3.84 3.86
C ARG A 203 3.20 -4.82 4.71
N PHE A 204 3.23 -4.55 6.01
CA PHE A 204 3.84 -5.38 7.04
C PHE A 204 2.78 -6.06 7.90
N GLY A 205 3.18 -7.07 8.66
CA GLY A 205 2.29 -7.72 9.60
C GLY A 205 1.09 -8.43 8.95
N TRP A 206 1.17 -8.80 7.69
CA TRP A 206 0.12 -9.56 7.02
C TRP A 206 0.18 -11.02 7.42
N ILE A 207 -0.34 -11.30 8.61
CA ILE A 207 -0.28 -12.59 9.29
C ILE A 207 -1.71 -13.05 9.54
N SER A 208 -2.01 -14.29 9.20
CA SER A 208 -3.34 -14.85 9.46
C SER A 208 -3.64 -14.89 10.95
N PRO A 209 -4.76 -14.32 11.41
CA PRO A 209 -5.19 -14.45 12.81
C PRO A 209 -5.65 -15.87 13.15
N ASN A 210 -5.97 -16.69 12.14
CA ASN A 210 -6.36 -18.09 12.28
C ASN A 210 -5.31 -18.95 11.59
N THR A 211 -4.29 -19.33 12.32
CA THR A 211 -3.14 -20.08 11.83
C THR A 211 -3.54 -21.45 11.29
N VAL A 212 -3.07 -21.78 10.09
CA VAL A 212 -3.23 -23.08 9.45
C VAL A 212 -1.87 -23.74 9.28
N CYS A 213 -1.74 -24.99 9.68
CA CYS A 213 -0.51 -25.76 9.63
C CYS A 213 -0.57 -26.85 8.57
N ALA A 214 0.12 -26.64 7.44
CA ALA A 214 0.29 -27.64 6.38
C ALA A 214 -1.02 -28.26 5.89
N THR A 215 -2.02 -27.44 5.64
CA THR A 215 -3.33 -27.87 5.10
C THR A 215 -3.66 -27.06 3.85
N THR A 216 -4.69 -27.51 3.11
CA THR A 216 -5.28 -26.74 2.00
C THR A 216 -6.42 -25.82 2.46
N GLU A 217 -6.67 -25.75 3.77
CA GLU A 217 -7.70 -24.87 4.31
C GLU A 217 -7.28 -23.42 4.16
N PRO A 218 -8.22 -22.55 3.79
CA PRO A 218 -7.93 -21.13 3.61
C PRO A 218 -7.53 -20.45 4.91
N SER A 219 -6.36 -19.79 4.92
CA SER A 219 -6.01 -18.83 5.97
C SER A 219 -6.84 -17.55 5.83
N THR A 220 -7.19 -16.94 6.94
CA THR A 220 -7.82 -15.61 6.93
C THR A 220 -6.78 -14.52 6.75
N ASN A 221 -7.17 -13.42 6.09
CA ASN A 221 -6.31 -12.27 5.92
C ASN A 221 -5.96 -11.61 7.26
N GLY A 222 -4.72 -11.19 7.38
CA GLY A 222 -4.25 -10.37 8.48
C GLY A 222 -4.73 -8.91 8.40
N PRO A 223 -4.42 -8.10 9.43
CA PRO A 223 -4.81 -6.69 9.47
C PRO A 223 -4.19 -5.88 8.33
N THR A 224 -4.87 -4.81 7.90
CA THR A 224 -4.49 -3.98 6.75
C THR A 224 -3.87 -2.63 7.13
N ASN A 225 -3.70 -2.35 8.41
CA ASN A 225 -3.34 -1.03 8.94
C ASN A 225 -1.83 -0.75 9.04
N MET A 226 -0.97 -1.72 8.69
CA MET A 226 0.49 -1.55 8.77
C MET A 226 1.07 -1.32 7.38
N THR A 227 0.78 -0.17 6.80
CA THR A 227 1.23 0.20 5.47
C THR A 227 2.14 1.43 5.51
N ILE A 228 3.09 1.49 4.58
CA ILE A 228 3.94 2.65 4.32
C ILE A 228 4.08 2.82 2.82
N SER A 229 4.25 4.04 2.37
CA SER A 229 4.31 4.37 0.94
C SER A 229 5.62 5.02 0.57
N GLY A 230 6.13 4.64 -0.61
CA GLY A 230 7.29 5.20 -1.24
C GLY A 230 8.62 4.75 -0.65
N ALA A 231 9.61 4.59 -1.52
CA ALA A 231 10.99 4.32 -1.15
C ALA A 231 11.96 4.95 -2.16
N THR A 232 13.20 5.13 -1.73
CA THR A 232 14.30 5.57 -2.58
C THR A 232 15.30 4.45 -2.75
N LEU A 233 15.64 4.11 -4.01
CA LEU A 233 16.66 3.12 -4.28
C LEU A 233 18.01 3.53 -3.69
N LYS A 234 18.65 2.65 -2.95
CA LYS A 234 19.99 2.85 -2.39
C LYS A 234 21.05 2.05 -3.13
N ALA A 235 20.78 0.80 -3.43
CA ALA A 235 21.69 -0.07 -4.17
C ALA A 235 20.90 -1.18 -4.85
N ARG A 236 21.41 -1.70 -5.95
CA ARG A 236 20.93 -2.92 -6.59
C ARG A 236 22.01 -3.58 -7.41
N ASP A 237 21.90 -4.89 -7.60
CA ASP A 237 22.76 -5.66 -8.48
C ASP A 237 21.94 -6.76 -9.19
N ALA A 238 21.98 -6.73 -10.52
CA ALA A 238 21.26 -7.71 -11.33
C ALA A 238 21.96 -9.09 -11.32
N GLY A 239 23.26 -9.15 -11.05
CA GLY A 239 24.02 -10.41 -11.01
C GLY A 239 23.73 -11.27 -9.79
N SER A 240 23.45 -10.64 -8.66
CA SER A 240 23.05 -11.28 -7.40
C SER A 240 21.57 -11.10 -7.07
N ASP A 241 20.82 -10.45 -7.97
CA ASP A 241 19.37 -10.25 -7.90
C ASP A 241 18.90 -9.58 -6.60
N PHE A 242 19.60 -8.55 -6.10
CA PHE A 242 19.14 -7.74 -4.98
C PHE A 242 18.83 -6.30 -5.36
N ALA A 243 17.87 -5.70 -4.65
CA ALA A 243 17.53 -4.27 -4.65
C ALA A 243 17.08 -3.80 -3.28
#